data_7bde4c249e35b4e92dc62788c25ca082
#
_entry.id   7bde4c249e35b4e92dc62788c25ca082
#
_cell.length_a   1.000
_cell.length_b   1.000
_cell.length_c   1.000
_cell.angle_alpha   90.00
_cell.angle_beta   90.00
_cell.angle_gamma   90.00
#
_symmetry.space_group_name_H-M   'P 1'
#
loop_
_entity.id
_entity.type
_entity.pdbx_description
1 polymer ?
#
loop_
_entity_poly.entity_id
_entity_poly.type
_entity_poly.pdbx_seq_one_letter_code
_entity_poly.pdbx_strand_id
1 'polypeptide(L)'
;TVSHNAIFSVPVGYSNANLQEREELTVEQLLNVLLIPSANDAAFALAEHIAGSVDAFSDMMNKKAEEIGCKNTHFVNPNGIHNENHYSTAYDLALIGNYAMKFDTYRKITTTVTYTLPATNKYDKEDRIFSNTNDLIKSSSTYYYPYITGGKTGYTDAALNCIVTTAQKNDMELTVVILHDEKVNGLNTRSLDCKSLFEYGFDNYIVDTIVLKGTVEKNINVENGTVNSKNLDLIIDKDVTAV
;
A
#
# COMPACT_ATOMS: atom_id res chain seq x y z
N THR A 1 6.48 9.95 -21.15
CA THR A 1 5.42 9.81 -22.17
C THR A 1 4.80 8.44 -22.12
N VAL A 2 3.48 8.36 -22.33
CA VAL A 2 2.71 7.11 -22.34
C VAL A 2 2.93 6.38 -23.67
N SER A 3 3.20 5.08 -23.62
CA SER A 3 3.40 4.24 -24.80
C SER A 3 2.07 3.76 -25.40
N HIS A 4 2.13 3.25 -26.62
CA HIS A 4 1.03 2.52 -27.24
C HIS A 4 0.64 1.29 -26.40
N ASN A 5 1.63 0.51 -25.97
CA ASN A 5 1.41 -0.71 -25.21
C ASN A 5 0.72 -0.46 -23.87
N ALA A 6 1.05 0.62 -23.15
CA ALA A 6 0.41 0.97 -21.87
C ALA A 6 -1.11 1.15 -21.99
N ILE A 7 -1.60 1.59 -23.14
CA ILE A 7 -3.03 1.79 -23.40
C ILE A 7 -3.69 0.49 -23.85
N PHE A 8 -3.11 -0.17 -24.85
CA PHE A 8 -3.72 -1.33 -25.51
C PHE A 8 -3.60 -2.63 -24.73
N SER A 9 -2.73 -2.69 -23.70
CA SER A 9 -2.66 -3.82 -22.78
C SER A 9 -3.78 -3.85 -21.73
N VAL A 10 -4.58 -2.79 -21.61
CA VAL A 10 -5.73 -2.74 -20.70
C VAL A 10 -6.97 -3.28 -21.41
N PRO A 11 -7.56 -4.41 -20.95
CA PRO A 11 -8.77 -4.94 -21.57
C PRO A 11 -9.97 -3.99 -21.40
N VAL A 12 -10.88 -4.06 -22.34
CA VAL A 12 -12.12 -3.25 -22.29
C VAL A 12 -12.91 -3.57 -21.02
N GLY A 13 -13.40 -2.54 -20.33
CA GLY A 13 -14.16 -2.66 -19.10
C GLY A 13 -13.33 -2.57 -17.80
N TYR A 14 -12.01 -2.61 -17.90
CA TYR A 14 -11.15 -2.39 -16.74
C TYR A 14 -10.94 -0.90 -16.47
N SER A 15 -10.71 -0.57 -15.19
CA SER A 15 -10.43 0.81 -14.76
C SER A 15 -9.22 1.40 -15.50
N ASN A 16 -9.37 2.61 -16.02
CA ASN A 16 -8.26 3.32 -16.66
C ASN A 16 -8.46 4.85 -16.47
N ALA A 17 -7.41 5.61 -16.74
CA ALA A 17 -7.42 7.07 -16.69
C ALA A 17 -7.69 7.69 -18.09
N ASN A 18 -8.01 6.87 -19.09
CA ASN A 18 -8.13 7.27 -20.48
C ASN A 18 -6.86 7.96 -21.00
N LEU A 19 -5.70 7.43 -20.61
CA LEU A 19 -4.43 7.96 -21.11
C LEU A 19 -4.35 7.78 -22.61
N GLN A 20 -3.68 8.71 -23.27
CA GLN A 20 -3.49 8.68 -24.73
C GLN A 20 -2.02 8.39 -25.07
N GLU A 21 -1.82 7.76 -26.22
CA GLU A 21 -0.47 7.55 -26.74
C GLU A 21 0.28 8.88 -26.87
N ARG A 22 1.52 8.91 -26.38
CA ARG A 22 2.38 10.11 -26.29
C ARG A 22 1.83 11.21 -25.38
N GLU A 23 0.94 10.88 -24.47
CA GLU A 23 0.57 11.79 -23.40
C GLU A 23 1.75 11.98 -22.43
N GLU A 24 2.00 13.22 -22.04
CA GLU A 24 3.09 13.58 -21.14
C GLU A 24 2.56 13.83 -19.75
N LEU A 25 2.98 12.98 -18.80
CA LEU A 25 2.64 13.07 -17.40
C LEU A 25 3.90 12.91 -16.54
N THR A 26 3.87 13.53 -15.38
CA THR A 26 4.88 13.28 -14.34
C THR A 26 4.63 11.92 -13.68
N VAL A 27 5.66 11.37 -13.04
CA VAL A 27 5.52 10.14 -12.22
C VAL A 27 4.50 10.35 -11.11
N GLU A 28 4.46 11.52 -10.47
CA GLU A 28 3.48 11.85 -9.44
C GLU A 28 2.05 11.83 -9.97
N GLN A 29 1.80 12.38 -11.15
CA GLN A 29 0.49 12.34 -11.81
C GLN A 29 0.07 10.90 -12.11
N LEU A 30 0.98 10.07 -12.64
CA LEU A 30 0.72 8.65 -12.89
C LEU A 30 0.45 7.87 -11.60
N LEU A 31 1.18 8.13 -10.50
CA LEU A 31 0.92 7.52 -9.20
C LEU A 31 -0.46 7.91 -8.64
N ASN A 32 -0.87 9.15 -8.79
CA ASN A 32 -2.20 9.58 -8.35
C ASN A 32 -3.30 8.86 -9.11
N VAL A 33 -3.24 8.78 -10.45
CA VAL A 33 -4.28 8.08 -11.23
C VAL A 33 -4.18 6.55 -11.10
N LEU A 34 -3.03 6.00 -10.77
CA LEU A 34 -2.88 4.59 -10.43
C LEU A 34 -3.55 4.25 -9.09
N LEU A 35 -3.25 5.01 -8.04
CA LEU A 35 -3.64 4.64 -6.68
C LEU A 35 -5.06 5.10 -6.31
N ILE A 36 -5.54 6.21 -6.87
CA ILE A 36 -6.86 6.77 -6.56
C ILE A 36 -7.97 6.05 -7.33
N PRO A 37 -8.09 6.16 -8.66
CA PRO A 37 -9.12 5.46 -9.43
C PRO A 37 -8.74 4.03 -9.82
N SER A 38 -7.52 3.58 -9.49
CA SER A 38 -7.01 2.26 -9.88
C SER A 38 -6.79 2.10 -11.40
N ALA A 39 -6.20 3.10 -12.04
CA ALA A 39 -5.99 3.13 -13.48
C ALA A 39 -4.92 2.12 -13.96
N ASN A 40 -5.33 1.14 -14.74
CA ASN A 40 -4.44 0.08 -15.23
C ASN A 40 -3.45 0.60 -16.30
N ASP A 41 -3.86 1.53 -17.15
CA ASP A 41 -2.99 2.20 -18.14
C ASP A 41 -1.81 2.94 -17.47
N ALA A 42 -2.05 3.55 -16.32
CA ALA A 42 -0.99 4.19 -15.54
C ALA A 42 -0.02 3.17 -14.94
N ALA A 43 -0.49 1.98 -14.55
CA ALA A 43 0.38 0.91 -14.05
C ALA A 43 1.35 0.44 -15.13
N PHE A 44 0.86 0.19 -16.35
CA PHE A 44 1.70 -0.17 -17.48
C PHE A 44 2.70 0.94 -17.86
N ALA A 45 2.23 2.20 -17.91
CA ALA A 45 3.08 3.34 -18.23
C ALA A 45 4.23 3.51 -17.22
N LEU A 46 3.96 3.32 -15.91
CA LEU A 46 4.99 3.36 -14.87
C LEU A 46 5.95 2.16 -14.98
N ALA A 47 5.44 0.96 -15.20
CA ALA A 47 6.26 -0.24 -15.34
C ALA A 47 7.26 -0.12 -16.48
N GLU A 48 6.81 0.32 -17.65
CA GLU A 48 7.68 0.52 -18.80
C GLU A 48 8.69 1.65 -18.58
N HIS A 49 8.27 2.74 -17.93
CA HIS A 49 9.17 3.86 -17.63
C HIS A 49 10.30 3.46 -16.66
N ILE A 50 10.01 2.64 -15.67
CA ILE A 50 10.96 2.25 -14.62
C ILE A 50 11.89 1.13 -15.07
N ALA A 51 11.35 0.09 -15.73
CA ALA A 51 12.06 -1.14 -16.03
C ALA A 51 12.28 -1.39 -17.54
N GLY A 52 11.70 -0.55 -18.39
CA GLY A 52 11.78 -0.71 -19.85
C GLY A 52 10.79 -1.72 -20.43
N SER A 53 10.23 -2.62 -19.62
CA SER A 53 9.18 -3.55 -20.03
C SER A 53 8.33 -3.99 -18.84
N VAL A 54 7.14 -4.55 -19.13
CA VAL A 54 6.23 -5.12 -18.12
C VAL A 54 6.88 -6.33 -17.43
N ASP A 55 7.54 -7.20 -18.18
CA ASP A 55 8.19 -8.40 -17.65
C ASP A 55 9.34 -8.02 -16.71
N ALA A 56 10.22 -7.10 -17.13
CA ALA A 56 11.30 -6.62 -16.28
C ALA A 56 10.77 -5.93 -14.99
N PHE A 57 9.64 -5.24 -15.07
CA PHE A 57 9.01 -4.66 -13.89
C PHE A 57 8.41 -5.74 -12.98
N SER A 58 7.80 -6.77 -13.53
CA SER A 58 7.29 -7.92 -12.77
C SER A 58 8.41 -8.64 -12.02
N ASP A 59 9.57 -8.81 -12.66
CA ASP A 59 10.78 -9.34 -12.00
C ASP A 59 11.23 -8.45 -10.84
N MET A 60 11.21 -7.12 -11.01
CA MET A 60 11.50 -6.18 -9.93
C MET A 60 10.50 -6.28 -8.79
N MET A 61 9.19 -6.45 -9.09
CA MET A 61 8.14 -6.64 -8.09
C MET A 61 8.40 -7.92 -7.28
N ASN A 62 8.71 -9.03 -7.94
CA ASN A 62 8.99 -10.32 -7.29
C ASN A 62 10.23 -10.23 -6.40
N LYS A 63 11.31 -9.64 -6.90
CA LYS A 63 12.50 -9.40 -6.09
C LYS A 63 12.20 -8.53 -4.87
N LYS A 64 11.40 -7.48 -5.02
CA LYS A 64 11.00 -6.63 -3.91
C LYS A 64 10.13 -7.39 -2.89
N ALA A 65 9.20 -8.22 -3.35
CA ALA A 65 8.40 -9.06 -2.47
C ALA A 65 9.27 -10.01 -1.62
N GLU A 66 10.29 -10.65 -2.24
CA GLU A 66 11.26 -11.47 -1.53
C GLU A 66 12.07 -10.66 -0.49
N GLU A 67 12.57 -9.47 -0.85
CA GLU A 67 13.29 -8.57 0.06
C GLU A 67 12.43 -8.12 1.26
N ILE A 68 11.12 -7.98 1.07
CA ILE A 68 10.15 -7.65 2.13
C ILE A 68 9.89 -8.86 3.05
N GLY A 69 10.17 -10.07 2.57
CA GLY A 69 9.97 -11.32 3.32
C GLY A 69 8.72 -12.11 2.91
N CYS A 70 8.09 -11.77 1.79
CA CYS A 70 6.99 -12.54 1.20
C CYS A 70 7.49 -13.91 0.76
N LYS A 71 6.69 -14.96 1.00
CA LYS A 71 7.08 -16.35 0.67
C LYS A 71 6.10 -17.05 -0.26
N ASN A 72 4.90 -16.52 -0.39
CA ASN A 72 3.82 -17.10 -1.17
C ASN A 72 3.21 -16.05 -2.12
N THR A 73 4.07 -15.25 -2.75
CA THR A 73 3.70 -14.18 -3.66
C THR A 73 4.45 -14.29 -4.95
N HIS A 74 3.74 -14.17 -6.07
CA HIS A 74 4.33 -14.08 -7.40
C HIS A 74 3.51 -13.12 -8.27
N PHE A 75 4.17 -12.16 -8.88
CA PHE A 75 3.60 -11.15 -9.75
C PHE A 75 4.02 -11.38 -11.20
N VAL A 76 3.08 -11.29 -12.15
CA VAL A 76 3.33 -11.40 -13.59
C VAL A 76 2.90 -10.15 -14.36
N ASN A 77 2.31 -9.17 -13.67
CA ASN A 77 1.92 -7.89 -14.27
C ASN A 77 1.89 -6.79 -13.19
N PRO A 78 1.94 -5.51 -13.60
CA PRO A 78 2.01 -4.38 -12.65
C PRO A 78 0.66 -3.94 -12.10
N ASN A 79 -0.45 -4.45 -12.63
CA ASN A 79 -1.79 -3.91 -12.38
C ASN A 79 -2.73 -4.88 -11.65
N GLY A 80 -2.36 -6.15 -11.51
CA GLY A 80 -3.18 -7.15 -10.81
C GLY A 80 -4.31 -7.76 -11.64
N ILE A 81 -4.32 -7.58 -12.96
CA ILE A 81 -5.22 -8.32 -13.84
C ILE A 81 -4.95 -9.83 -13.68
N HIS A 82 -6.04 -10.61 -13.61
CA HIS A 82 -5.98 -12.03 -13.30
C HIS A 82 -5.05 -12.81 -14.25
N ASN A 83 -4.22 -13.61 -13.65
CA ASN A 83 -3.40 -14.64 -14.28
C ASN A 83 -3.18 -15.75 -13.25
N GLU A 84 -3.21 -17.02 -13.67
CA GLU A 84 -3.05 -18.16 -12.76
C GLU A 84 -1.71 -18.15 -12.00
N ASN A 85 -0.69 -17.54 -12.59
CA ASN A 85 0.63 -17.37 -11.97
C ASN A 85 0.77 -16.07 -11.16
N HIS A 86 -0.30 -15.26 -11.04
CA HIS A 86 -0.34 -14.04 -10.26
C HIS A 86 -1.07 -14.28 -8.95
N TYR A 87 -0.35 -14.52 -7.88
CA TYR A 87 -0.92 -14.90 -6.59
C TYR A 87 -0.20 -14.24 -5.41
N SER A 88 -0.90 -14.17 -4.31
CA SER A 88 -0.37 -13.74 -3.02
C SER A 88 -1.20 -14.33 -1.87
N THR A 89 -0.83 -14.01 -0.64
CA THR A 89 -1.57 -14.34 0.58
C THR A 89 -1.92 -13.09 1.37
N ALA A 90 -2.88 -13.17 2.29
CA ALA A 90 -3.21 -12.06 3.17
C ALA A 90 -2.01 -11.62 4.01
N TYR A 91 -1.18 -12.57 4.46
CA TYR A 91 0.02 -12.26 5.23
C TYR A 91 1.07 -11.50 4.39
N ASP A 92 1.37 -11.98 3.18
CA ASP A 92 2.34 -11.34 2.31
C ASP A 92 1.86 -9.95 1.88
N LEU A 93 0.58 -9.79 1.59
CA LEU A 93 0.00 -8.48 1.27
C LEU A 93 0.01 -7.52 2.47
N ALA A 94 -0.09 -8.02 3.70
CA ALA A 94 0.10 -7.21 4.90
C ALA A 94 1.56 -6.72 5.01
N LEU A 95 2.55 -7.56 4.71
CA LEU A 95 3.96 -7.16 4.65
C LEU A 95 4.19 -6.08 3.57
N ILE A 96 3.63 -6.26 2.38
CA ILE A 96 3.73 -5.28 1.28
C ILE A 96 3.04 -3.97 1.65
N GLY A 97 1.83 -4.05 2.24
CA GLY A 97 1.11 -2.88 2.73
C GLY A 97 1.89 -2.09 3.76
N ASN A 98 2.43 -2.76 4.78
CA ASN A 98 3.28 -2.16 5.80
C ASN A 98 4.55 -1.53 5.22
N TYR A 99 5.14 -2.16 4.20
CA TYR A 99 6.29 -1.58 3.51
C TYR A 99 5.90 -0.31 2.75
N ALA A 100 4.77 -0.33 2.02
CA ALA A 100 4.27 0.83 1.27
C ALA A 100 3.93 2.01 2.20
N MET A 101 3.41 1.73 3.40
CA MET A 101 3.09 2.75 4.41
C MET A 101 4.31 3.49 4.99
N LYS A 102 5.54 3.05 4.71
CA LYS A 102 6.76 3.81 5.05
C LYS A 102 6.97 5.05 4.17
N PHE A 103 6.24 5.16 3.06
CA PHE A 103 6.38 6.26 2.11
C PHE A 103 5.24 7.28 2.29
N ASP A 104 5.56 8.49 2.69
CA ASP A 104 4.59 9.57 2.88
C ASP A 104 3.78 9.86 1.62
N THR A 105 4.39 9.76 0.44
CA THR A 105 3.71 9.90 -0.85
C THR A 105 2.60 8.88 -1.02
N TYR A 106 2.84 7.62 -0.64
CA TYR A 106 1.81 6.58 -0.69
C TYR A 106 0.67 6.88 0.28
N ARG A 107 0.97 7.20 1.54
CA ARG A 107 -0.03 7.59 2.56
C ARG A 107 -0.90 8.74 2.05
N LYS A 108 -0.28 9.81 1.55
CA LYS A 108 -0.96 10.99 1.02
C LYS A 108 -1.89 10.65 -0.13
N ILE A 109 -1.42 9.92 -1.14
CA ILE A 109 -2.21 9.59 -2.33
C ILE A 109 -3.37 8.66 -1.96
N THR A 110 -3.14 7.62 -1.17
CA THR A 110 -4.17 6.61 -0.87
C THR A 110 -5.26 7.10 0.09
N THR A 111 -5.04 8.21 0.80
CA THR A 111 -6.04 8.91 1.61
C THR A 111 -6.72 10.09 0.88
N THR A 112 -6.29 10.40 -0.34
CA THR A 112 -6.92 11.43 -1.16
C THR A 112 -8.24 10.92 -1.73
N VAL A 113 -9.35 11.61 -1.42
CA VAL A 113 -10.70 11.20 -1.85
C VAL A 113 -10.93 11.48 -3.33
N THR A 114 -10.50 12.66 -3.78
CA THR A 114 -10.67 13.10 -5.17
C THR A 114 -9.39 13.74 -5.67
N TYR A 115 -8.99 13.39 -6.88
CA TYR A 115 -7.82 13.96 -7.55
C TYR A 115 -8.23 14.56 -8.90
N THR A 116 -7.79 15.77 -9.14
CA THR A 116 -7.93 16.44 -10.43
C THR A 116 -6.61 16.36 -11.17
N LEU A 117 -6.58 15.58 -12.24
CA LEU A 117 -5.45 15.54 -13.16
C LEU A 117 -5.56 16.74 -14.10
N PRO A 118 -4.61 17.68 -14.05
CA PRO A 118 -4.69 18.87 -14.87
C PRO A 118 -4.54 18.56 -16.36
N ALA A 119 -4.84 19.54 -17.19
CA ALA A 119 -4.66 19.48 -18.64
C ALA A 119 -3.24 19.00 -19.02
N THR A 120 -3.16 18.21 -20.08
CA THR A 120 -1.91 17.67 -20.62
C THR A 120 -1.77 18.03 -22.10
N ASN A 121 -0.69 17.65 -22.74
CA ASN A 121 -0.51 17.82 -24.19
C ASN A 121 -1.54 17.05 -25.05
N LYS A 122 -2.35 16.18 -24.45
CA LYS A 122 -3.43 15.43 -25.13
C LYS A 122 -4.83 15.86 -24.71
N TYR A 123 -4.95 16.46 -23.54
CA TYR A 123 -6.18 17.03 -22.99
C TYR A 123 -5.90 18.48 -22.60
N ASP A 124 -5.97 19.38 -23.61
CA ASP A 124 -5.55 20.77 -23.50
C ASP A 124 -6.61 21.72 -22.92
N LYS A 125 -7.85 21.25 -22.76
CA LYS A 125 -9.00 22.07 -22.34
C LYS A 125 -9.76 21.56 -21.14
N GLU A 126 -9.51 20.33 -20.71
CA GLU A 126 -10.31 19.68 -19.67
C GLU A 126 -9.43 19.00 -18.62
N ASP A 127 -9.68 19.32 -17.37
CA ASP A 127 -9.19 18.55 -16.25
C ASP A 127 -9.97 17.25 -16.13
N ARG A 128 -9.28 16.17 -15.77
CA ARG A 128 -9.90 14.87 -15.49
C ARG A 128 -10.01 14.66 -13.99
N ILE A 129 -11.23 14.43 -13.50
CA ILE A 129 -11.51 14.28 -12.07
C ILE A 129 -11.70 12.79 -11.74
N PHE A 130 -10.96 12.30 -10.77
CA PHE A 130 -10.98 10.91 -10.33
C PHE A 130 -11.36 10.80 -8.85
N SER A 131 -12.18 9.80 -8.52
CA SER A 131 -12.56 9.47 -7.15
C SER A 131 -11.85 8.22 -6.68
N ASN A 132 -11.45 8.20 -5.41
CA ASN A 132 -10.83 7.04 -4.79
C ASN A 132 -11.82 5.86 -4.73
N THR A 133 -11.29 4.65 -4.95
CA THR A 133 -12.06 3.41 -4.90
C THR A 133 -12.29 2.90 -3.47
N ASN A 134 -11.62 3.48 -2.48
CA ASN A 134 -11.75 3.09 -1.07
C ASN A 134 -12.86 3.90 -0.38
N ASP A 135 -13.98 3.26 -0.07
CA ASP A 135 -15.12 3.92 0.59
C ASP A 135 -14.88 4.24 2.06
N LEU A 136 -13.87 3.59 2.68
CA LEU A 136 -13.53 3.83 4.09
C LEU A 136 -12.99 5.24 4.36
N ILE A 137 -12.45 5.93 3.34
CA ILE A 137 -11.89 7.28 3.49
C ILE A 137 -12.89 8.40 3.12
N LYS A 138 -14.05 8.05 2.56
CA LYS A 138 -15.04 9.04 2.08
C LYS A 138 -16.02 9.40 3.19
N SER A 139 -15.96 10.59 3.73
CA SER A 139 -16.85 11.02 4.83
C SER A 139 -18.35 11.00 4.48
N SER A 140 -18.68 11.02 3.18
CA SER A 140 -20.06 10.86 2.69
C SER A 140 -20.51 9.41 2.59
N SER A 141 -19.61 8.44 2.75
CA SER A 141 -19.92 7.02 2.67
C SER A 141 -20.44 6.49 3.99
N THR A 142 -21.42 5.58 3.96
CA THR A 142 -21.88 4.81 5.12
C THR A 142 -20.79 3.88 5.70
N TYR A 143 -19.76 3.61 4.90
CA TYR A 143 -18.61 2.79 5.28
C TYR A 143 -17.45 3.60 5.85
N TYR A 144 -17.57 4.94 5.94
CA TYR A 144 -16.49 5.80 6.43
C TYR A 144 -15.92 5.33 7.77
N TYR A 145 -14.58 5.33 7.85
CA TYR A 145 -13.85 5.02 9.09
C TYR A 145 -12.73 6.05 9.30
N PRO A 146 -12.85 6.92 10.32
CA PRO A 146 -12.01 8.13 10.43
C PRO A 146 -10.53 7.86 10.72
N TYR A 147 -10.18 6.64 11.09
CA TYR A 147 -8.83 6.26 11.48
C TYR A 147 -7.97 5.73 10.33
N ILE A 148 -8.51 5.63 9.10
CA ILE A 148 -7.77 5.10 7.94
C ILE A 148 -6.58 5.99 7.60
N THR A 149 -5.40 5.38 7.50
CA THR A 149 -4.12 6.02 7.19
C THR A 149 -3.61 5.70 5.78
N GLY A 150 -4.24 4.75 5.08
CA GLY A 150 -3.92 4.41 3.70
C GLY A 150 -4.55 3.09 3.27
N GLY A 151 -4.31 2.71 2.03
CA GLY A 151 -4.74 1.42 1.52
C GLY A 151 -5.10 1.41 0.05
N LYS A 152 -5.31 0.21 -0.49
CA LYS A 152 -5.67 -0.02 -1.90
C LYS A 152 -6.68 -1.13 -2.03
N THR A 153 -7.70 -0.89 -2.83
CA THR A 153 -8.72 -1.88 -3.19
C THR A 153 -8.33 -2.61 -4.47
N GLY A 154 -8.83 -3.83 -4.63
CA GLY A 154 -8.72 -4.61 -5.85
C GLY A 154 -10.03 -5.33 -6.18
N TYR A 155 -10.22 -5.64 -7.44
CA TYR A 155 -11.31 -6.48 -7.93
C TYR A 155 -10.94 -7.11 -9.26
N THR A 156 -11.16 -8.40 -9.37
CA THR A 156 -11.32 -9.15 -10.63
C THR A 156 -12.43 -10.19 -10.41
N ASP A 157 -13.01 -10.73 -11.47
CA ASP A 157 -14.05 -11.75 -11.33
C ASP A 157 -13.53 -13.00 -10.59
N ALA A 158 -12.25 -13.33 -10.74
CA ALA A 158 -11.63 -14.46 -10.05
C ALA A 158 -11.24 -14.16 -8.60
N ALA A 159 -10.78 -12.94 -8.30
CA ALA A 159 -10.33 -12.55 -6.97
C ALA A 159 -11.44 -11.96 -6.09
N LEU A 160 -12.57 -11.57 -6.69
CA LEU A 160 -13.65 -10.82 -6.04
C LEU A 160 -13.13 -9.53 -5.39
N ASN A 161 -13.78 -9.04 -4.34
CA ASN A 161 -13.39 -7.79 -3.69
C ASN A 161 -12.19 -8.03 -2.75
N CYS A 162 -11.14 -7.27 -2.96
CA CYS A 162 -9.94 -7.31 -2.14
C CYS A 162 -9.61 -5.90 -1.62
N ILE A 163 -8.96 -5.85 -0.47
CA ILE A 163 -8.39 -4.61 0.09
C ILE A 163 -7.20 -4.92 1.00
N VAL A 164 -6.19 -4.07 0.92
CA VAL A 164 -5.18 -3.89 1.96
C VAL A 164 -5.35 -2.47 2.48
N THR A 165 -5.58 -2.30 3.77
CA THR A 165 -5.79 -0.97 4.35
C THR A 165 -5.23 -0.89 5.76
N THR A 166 -4.82 0.31 6.17
CA THR A 166 -4.26 0.59 7.48
C THR A 166 -5.09 1.63 8.21
N ALA A 167 -5.13 1.51 9.52
CA ALA A 167 -5.77 2.50 10.39
C ALA A 167 -4.91 2.73 11.63
N GLN A 168 -4.92 3.95 12.13
CA GLN A 168 -4.23 4.33 13.35
C GLN A 168 -5.20 4.91 14.36
N LYS A 169 -5.14 4.40 15.59
CA LYS A 169 -5.87 4.92 16.73
C LYS A 169 -4.92 4.97 17.93
N ASN A 170 -4.74 6.15 18.51
CA ASN A 170 -3.69 6.40 19.50
C ASN A 170 -2.29 6.05 18.91
N ASP A 171 -1.50 5.30 19.66
CA ASP A 171 -0.14 4.90 19.27
C ASP A 171 -0.08 3.59 18.48
N MET A 172 -1.24 2.97 18.19
CA MET A 172 -1.34 1.71 17.46
C MET A 172 -1.73 1.94 16.00
N GLU A 173 -0.94 1.42 15.06
CA GLU A 173 -1.30 1.31 13.65
C GLU A 173 -1.51 -0.17 13.29
N LEU A 174 -2.65 -0.49 12.72
CA LEU A 174 -3.04 -1.83 12.33
C LEU A 174 -3.19 -1.93 10.81
N THR A 175 -2.86 -3.10 10.26
CA THR A 175 -3.09 -3.44 8.86
C THR A 175 -4.11 -4.54 8.75
N VAL A 176 -5.13 -4.33 7.94
CA VAL A 176 -6.17 -5.32 7.61
C VAL A 176 -6.06 -5.68 6.14
N VAL A 177 -6.13 -6.96 5.86
CA VAL A 177 -6.20 -7.52 4.50
C VAL A 177 -7.44 -8.38 4.38
N ILE A 178 -8.29 -8.04 3.42
CA ILE A 178 -9.45 -8.85 3.02
C ILE A 178 -9.21 -9.32 1.58
N LEU A 179 -9.35 -10.61 1.36
CA LEU A 179 -9.23 -11.23 0.05
C LEU A 179 -10.49 -12.06 -0.24
N HIS A 180 -10.86 -12.09 -1.52
CA HIS A 180 -11.95 -12.93 -2.03
C HIS A 180 -13.30 -12.69 -1.34
N ASP A 181 -13.63 -11.41 -1.10
CA ASP A 181 -14.86 -11.02 -0.43
C ASP A 181 -16.02 -10.87 -1.42
N GLU A 182 -17.11 -11.57 -1.14
CA GLU A 182 -18.33 -11.49 -1.92
C GLU A 182 -19.25 -10.38 -1.39
N LYS A 183 -19.90 -9.65 -2.30
CA LYS A 183 -20.95 -8.73 -1.90
C LYS A 183 -22.17 -9.52 -1.42
N VAL A 184 -22.65 -9.24 -0.22
CA VAL A 184 -23.86 -9.84 0.33
C VAL A 184 -24.98 -8.80 0.32
N ASN A 185 -26.08 -9.11 -0.34
CA ASN A 185 -27.27 -8.22 -0.43
C ASN A 185 -26.94 -6.81 -0.93
N GLY A 186 -25.96 -6.66 -1.82
CA GLY A 186 -25.52 -5.36 -2.36
C GLY A 186 -24.66 -4.53 -1.41
N LEU A 187 -24.35 -5.03 -0.21
CA LEU A 187 -23.48 -4.35 0.75
C LEU A 187 -22.01 -4.51 0.37
N ASN A 188 -21.22 -3.50 0.67
CA ASN A 188 -19.75 -3.57 0.60
C ASN A 188 -19.21 -4.25 1.86
N THR A 189 -19.32 -5.58 1.90
CA THR A 189 -18.91 -6.45 3.02
C THR A 189 -17.45 -6.26 3.35
N ARG A 190 -16.59 -6.16 2.37
CA ARG A 190 -15.17 -5.84 2.53
C ARG A 190 -14.92 -4.64 3.45
N SER A 191 -15.67 -3.55 3.29
CA SER A 191 -15.50 -2.36 4.13
C SER A 191 -16.05 -2.58 5.55
N LEU A 192 -17.14 -3.34 5.71
CA LEU A 192 -17.68 -3.70 7.02
C LEU A 192 -16.72 -4.59 7.80
N ASP A 193 -16.15 -5.59 7.13
CA ASP A 193 -15.20 -6.52 7.74
C ASP A 193 -13.90 -5.82 8.14
N CYS A 194 -13.40 -4.86 7.32
CA CYS A 194 -12.28 -4.02 7.71
C CYS A 194 -12.57 -3.27 9.02
N LYS A 195 -13.74 -2.63 9.14
CA LYS A 195 -14.11 -1.91 10.37
C LYS A 195 -14.16 -2.84 11.56
N SER A 196 -14.80 -4.01 11.42
CA SER A 196 -14.92 -4.99 12.50
C SER A 196 -13.56 -5.51 12.97
N LEU A 197 -12.63 -5.77 12.04
CA LEU A 197 -11.28 -6.21 12.37
C LEU A 197 -10.44 -5.10 13.02
N PHE A 198 -10.57 -3.85 12.55
CA PHE A 198 -9.90 -2.73 13.21
C PHE A 198 -10.41 -2.51 14.63
N GLU A 199 -11.73 -2.49 14.85
CA GLU A 199 -12.28 -2.36 16.20
C GLU A 199 -11.85 -3.53 17.09
N TYR A 200 -11.89 -4.77 16.59
CA TYR A 200 -11.36 -5.91 17.33
C TYR A 200 -9.89 -5.71 17.73
N GLY A 201 -9.05 -5.26 16.81
CA GLY A 201 -7.65 -5.02 17.08
C GLY A 201 -7.42 -3.92 18.12
N PHE A 202 -8.08 -2.77 17.95
CA PHE A 202 -7.94 -1.64 18.87
C PHE A 202 -8.54 -1.88 20.27
N ASP A 203 -9.55 -2.75 20.38
CA ASP A 203 -10.20 -3.03 21.66
C ASP A 203 -9.50 -4.16 22.44
N ASN A 204 -8.76 -5.04 21.77
CA ASN A 204 -8.17 -6.22 22.40
C ASN A 204 -6.64 -6.18 22.55
N TYR A 205 -5.99 -5.21 21.91
CA TYR A 205 -4.53 -5.05 21.98
C TYR A 205 -4.17 -3.63 22.41
N ILE A 206 -3.02 -3.51 23.03
CA ILE A 206 -2.42 -2.22 23.42
C ILE A 206 -0.95 -2.22 23.01
N VAL A 207 -0.41 -1.03 22.74
CA VAL A 207 1.04 -0.84 22.63
C VAL A 207 1.57 -0.55 24.02
N ASP A 208 2.48 -1.38 24.51
CA ASP A 208 3.08 -1.19 25.83
C ASP A 208 4.62 -1.12 25.74
N THR A 209 5.23 -0.41 26.68
CA THR A 209 6.68 -0.29 26.77
C THR A 209 7.22 -1.43 27.62
N ILE A 210 7.89 -2.38 26.97
CA ILE A 210 8.47 -3.55 27.64
C ILE A 210 9.87 -3.32 28.20
N VAL A 211 10.63 -2.38 27.61
CA VAL A 211 11.95 -1.97 28.11
C VAL A 211 12.08 -0.46 27.96
N LEU A 212 12.40 0.21 29.07
CA LEU A 212 12.59 1.65 29.08
C LEU A 212 13.98 2.05 28.57
N LYS A 213 14.05 3.20 27.90
CA LYS A 213 15.31 3.86 27.59
C LYS A 213 16.17 4.02 28.86
N GLY A 214 17.45 3.75 28.74
CA GLY A 214 18.40 3.82 29.86
C GLY A 214 18.52 2.53 30.67
N THR A 215 17.70 1.50 30.36
CA THR A 215 17.88 0.17 30.98
C THR A 215 19.23 -0.38 30.58
N VAL A 216 19.98 -0.89 31.58
CA VAL A 216 21.26 -1.54 31.36
C VAL A 216 21.02 -2.98 30.92
N GLU A 217 21.31 -3.27 29.64
CA GLU A 217 21.15 -4.61 29.06
C GLU A 217 22.29 -5.55 29.47
N LYS A 218 23.52 -5.01 29.48
CA LYS A 218 24.70 -5.80 29.77
C LYS A 218 25.85 -4.94 30.27
N ASN A 219 26.60 -5.46 31.21
CA ASN A 219 27.88 -4.94 31.66
C ASN A 219 29.03 -5.66 30.94
N ILE A 220 29.93 -4.93 30.31
CA ILE A 220 31.11 -5.48 29.61
C ILE A 220 32.38 -5.06 30.35
N ASN A 221 33.24 -6.04 30.69
CA ASN A 221 34.56 -5.76 31.21
C ASN A 221 35.45 -5.19 30.11
N VAL A 222 36.12 -4.08 30.39
CA VAL A 222 37.06 -3.44 29.46
C VAL A 222 38.46 -3.88 29.84
N GLU A 223 39.12 -4.67 28.99
CA GLU A 223 40.55 -5.00 29.15
C GLU A 223 41.42 -3.75 29.03
N ASN A 224 42.35 -3.58 29.95
CA ASN A 224 43.23 -2.41 30.05
C ASN A 224 42.51 -1.06 30.32
N GLY A 225 41.26 -1.11 30.79
CA GLY A 225 40.58 0.07 31.29
C GLY A 225 41.26 0.69 32.51
N THR A 226 41.10 2.00 32.68
CA THR A 226 41.55 2.69 33.90
C THR A 226 40.76 2.22 35.11
N VAL A 227 41.25 2.47 36.32
CA VAL A 227 40.61 2.06 37.59
C VAL A 227 39.13 2.46 37.65
N ASN A 228 38.76 3.57 36.98
CA ASN A 228 37.38 4.09 36.95
C ASN A 228 36.60 3.69 35.68
N SER A 229 37.16 2.88 34.78
CA SER A 229 36.58 2.52 33.49
C SER A 229 36.77 1.02 33.17
N LYS A 230 36.68 0.17 34.20
CA LYS A 230 36.80 -1.30 34.01
C LYS A 230 35.55 -1.96 33.45
N ASN A 231 34.40 -1.30 33.56
CA ASN A 231 33.13 -1.79 33.07
C ASN A 231 32.49 -0.76 32.14
N LEU A 232 31.87 -1.22 31.10
CA LEU A 232 31.05 -0.46 30.18
C LEU A 232 29.61 -1.00 30.20
N ASP A 233 28.65 -0.14 30.45
CA ASP A 233 27.25 -0.51 30.40
C ASP A 233 26.73 -0.36 28.96
N LEU A 234 26.18 -1.42 28.42
CA LEU A 234 25.35 -1.36 27.23
C LEU A 234 23.93 -1.00 27.66
N ILE A 235 23.48 0.18 27.29
CA ILE A 235 22.17 0.70 27.65
C ILE A 235 21.26 0.74 26.43
N ILE A 236 19.98 0.59 26.68
CA ILE A 236 18.93 0.80 25.66
C ILE A 236 18.85 2.29 25.33
N ASP A 237 18.99 2.67 24.06
CA ASP A 237 19.03 4.05 23.59
C ASP A 237 17.65 4.67 23.34
N LYS A 238 16.61 3.82 23.27
CA LYS A 238 15.19 4.21 23.10
C LYS A 238 14.28 3.18 23.77
N ASP A 239 13.06 3.59 24.09
CA ASP A 239 12.05 2.67 24.58
C ASP A 239 11.78 1.55 23.58
N VAL A 240 11.63 0.32 24.07
CA VAL A 240 11.21 -0.84 23.28
C VAL A 240 9.75 -1.10 23.59
N THR A 241 8.91 -1.03 22.57
CA THR A 241 7.48 -1.26 22.68
C THR A 241 7.05 -2.54 21.97
N ALA A 242 5.98 -3.16 22.45
CA ALA A 242 5.33 -4.30 21.82
C ALA A 242 3.78 -4.14 21.89
N VAL A 243 3.08 -4.90 21.05
CA VAL A 243 1.60 -5.01 21.02
C VAL A 243 1.19 -6.35 21.60
#